data_5577944afbb440b930792ea4daacb6ea
#
_entry.id   5577944afbb440b930792ea4daacb6ea
#
_cell.length_a   1.000
_cell.length_b   1.000
_cell.length_c   1.000
_cell.angle_alpha   90.00
_cell.angle_beta   90.00
_cell.angle_gamma   90.00
#
_symmetry.space_group_name_H-M   'P 1'
#
loop_
_entity.id
_entity.type
_entity.pdbx_description
1 polymer ?
#
loop_
_entity_poly.entity_id
_entity_poly.type
_entity_poly.pdbx_seq_one_letter_code
_entity_poly.pdbx_strand_id
1 'polypeptide(L)'
;MQIVEFTADSLRFSDALPARAPSEGFVWVFVDRDEFQTHQPLLQQAAQQLGGSALLDLHCQDLGNAVHPSHYDFTSIYDLIIFRRLATPAETRAEAEHEAAVEAYHGQGGQPRIKPRGGLAAFNRISSRAVGMI
;
A
#
# COMPACT_ATOMS: atom_id res chain seq x y z
N MET A 1 -3.57 -0.64 11.10
CA MET A 1 -4.56 0.27 10.50
C MET A 1 -4.85 1.44 11.42
N GLN A 2 -5.12 2.65 10.88
CA GLN A 2 -5.43 3.86 11.64
C GLN A 2 -6.58 4.61 10.94
N ILE A 3 -7.54 5.10 11.72
CA ILE A 3 -8.67 5.91 11.23
C ILE A 3 -8.61 7.27 11.90
N VAL A 4 -8.67 8.31 11.09
CA VAL A 4 -8.60 9.70 11.58
C VAL A 4 -9.74 10.50 10.94
N GLU A 5 -10.57 11.09 11.77
CA GLU A 5 -11.60 12.02 11.33
C GLU A 5 -11.08 13.45 11.41
N PHE A 6 -11.16 14.16 10.31
CA PHE A 6 -10.84 15.58 10.21
C PHE A 6 -12.12 16.37 10.06
N THR A 7 -12.28 17.37 10.89
CA THR A 7 -13.34 18.37 10.77
C THR A 7 -12.72 19.77 10.72
N ALA A 8 -13.52 20.80 10.50
CA ALA A 8 -13.02 22.17 10.46
C ALA A 8 -12.24 22.56 11.73
N ASP A 9 -12.64 22.04 12.90
CA ASP A 9 -12.14 22.49 14.19
C ASP A 9 -11.39 21.40 14.98
N SER A 10 -11.36 20.15 14.48
CA SER A 10 -10.81 19.04 15.26
C SER A 10 -10.23 17.93 14.41
N LEU A 11 -9.34 17.17 15.05
CA LEU A 11 -8.77 15.92 14.54
C LEU A 11 -8.99 14.84 15.60
N ARG A 12 -9.62 13.75 15.22
CA ARG A 12 -9.94 12.65 16.12
C ARG A 12 -9.44 11.31 15.58
N PHE A 13 -8.64 10.61 16.37
CA PHE A 13 -8.28 9.22 16.11
C PHE A 13 -9.40 8.30 16.58
N SER A 14 -9.69 7.27 15.78
CA SER A 14 -10.75 6.30 16.05
C SER A 14 -10.30 4.89 15.73
N ASP A 15 -10.77 3.92 16.50
CA ASP A 15 -10.55 2.50 16.23
C ASP A 15 -11.68 1.89 15.36
N ALA A 16 -12.71 2.67 15.06
CA ALA A 16 -13.85 2.23 14.28
C ALA A 16 -14.24 3.27 13.21
N LEU A 17 -14.81 2.80 12.12
CA LEU A 17 -15.35 3.68 11.08
C LEU A 17 -16.51 4.51 11.65
N PRO A 18 -16.57 5.82 11.39
CA PRO A 18 -17.73 6.63 11.73
C PRO A 18 -18.93 6.20 10.90
N ALA A 19 -20.13 6.35 11.46
CA ALA A 19 -21.36 5.99 10.76
C ALA A 19 -21.61 6.82 9.50
N ARG A 20 -21.06 8.02 9.44
CA ARG A 20 -21.14 8.96 8.31
C ARG A 20 -19.85 9.75 8.20
N ALA A 21 -19.54 10.20 7.00
CA ALA A 21 -18.50 11.22 6.82
C ALA A 21 -18.93 12.52 7.53
N PRO A 22 -17.98 13.28 8.11
CA PRO A 22 -18.29 14.58 8.69
C PRO A 22 -18.82 15.53 7.60
N SER A 23 -19.76 16.41 7.95
CA SER A 23 -20.38 17.38 7.03
C SER A 23 -19.37 18.39 6.48
N GLU A 24 -18.37 18.74 7.30
CA GLU A 24 -17.25 19.60 6.93
C GLU A 24 -15.96 18.92 7.32
N GLY A 25 -15.38 18.17 6.36
CA GLY A 25 -14.17 17.41 6.61
C GLY A 25 -14.11 16.12 5.83
N PHE A 26 -13.27 15.21 6.31
CA PHE A 26 -13.07 13.90 5.67
C PHE A 26 -12.61 12.87 6.70
N VAL A 27 -12.66 11.61 6.29
CA VAL A 27 -12.13 10.49 7.06
C VAL A 27 -10.90 9.96 6.33
N TRP A 28 -9.79 9.86 7.03
CA TRP A 28 -8.58 9.24 6.55
C TRP A 28 -8.46 7.83 7.13
N VAL A 29 -8.38 6.83 6.28
CA VAL A 29 -8.11 5.45 6.68
C VAL A 29 -6.74 5.08 6.16
N PHE A 30 -5.80 4.85 7.07
CA PHE A 30 -4.44 4.44 6.75
C PHE A 30 -4.25 2.96 7.07
N VAL A 31 -3.71 2.23 6.10
CA VAL A 31 -3.38 0.79 6.23
C VAL A 31 -1.99 0.56 5.65
N ASP A 32 -1.14 -0.12 6.40
CA ASP A 32 0.12 -0.60 5.88
C ASP A 32 -0.12 -1.67 4.81
N ARG A 33 0.71 -1.67 3.78
CA ARG A 33 0.55 -2.62 2.67
C ARG A 33 0.61 -4.07 3.14
N ASP A 34 1.48 -4.40 4.08
CA ASP A 34 1.64 -5.76 4.59
C ASP A 34 0.38 -6.24 5.31
N GLU A 35 -0.44 -5.31 5.81
CA GLU A 35 -1.72 -5.55 6.44
C GLU A 35 -2.92 -5.40 5.49
N PHE A 36 -2.69 -4.99 4.23
CA PHE A 36 -3.75 -4.64 3.28
C PHE A 36 -4.77 -5.77 3.11
N GLN A 37 -4.30 -7.00 2.91
CA GLN A 37 -5.18 -8.16 2.72
C GLN A 37 -6.09 -8.42 3.94
N THR A 38 -5.56 -8.22 5.14
CA THR A 38 -6.30 -8.38 6.39
C THR A 38 -7.38 -7.32 6.55
N HIS A 39 -7.09 -6.09 6.12
CA HIS A 39 -8.00 -4.95 6.28
C HIS A 39 -8.84 -4.63 5.04
N GLN A 40 -8.65 -5.36 3.93
CA GLN A 40 -9.41 -5.14 2.70
C GLN A 40 -10.94 -5.16 2.90
N PRO A 41 -11.55 -6.07 3.68
CA PRO A 41 -12.98 -6.05 3.93
C PRO A 41 -13.45 -4.75 4.60
N LEU A 42 -12.67 -4.22 5.51
CA LEU A 42 -12.98 -2.96 6.20
C LEU A 42 -12.79 -1.76 5.26
N LEU A 43 -11.80 -1.77 4.38
CA LEU A 43 -11.62 -0.75 3.35
C LEU A 43 -12.79 -0.74 2.36
N GLN A 44 -13.27 -1.91 1.96
CA GLN A 44 -14.47 -2.04 1.14
C GLN A 44 -15.71 -1.48 1.86
N GLN A 45 -15.85 -1.79 3.15
CA GLN A 45 -16.93 -1.22 3.96
C GLN A 45 -16.81 0.30 4.06
N ALA A 46 -15.61 0.83 4.30
CA ALA A 46 -15.36 2.27 4.37
C ALA A 46 -15.72 2.97 3.06
N ALA A 47 -15.26 2.45 1.93
CA ALA A 47 -15.58 3.00 0.61
C ALA A 47 -17.09 2.98 0.33
N GLN A 48 -17.77 1.87 0.62
CA GLN A 48 -19.22 1.77 0.45
C GLN A 48 -20.00 2.70 1.38
N GLN A 49 -19.61 2.78 2.63
CA GLN A 49 -20.34 3.52 3.67
C GLN A 49 -20.11 5.03 3.59
N LEU A 50 -18.87 5.45 3.34
CA LEU A 50 -18.47 6.86 3.36
C LEU A 50 -18.40 7.46 1.95
N GLY A 51 -18.02 6.66 0.95
CA GLY A 51 -17.87 7.08 -0.44
C GLY A 51 -19.04 6.69 -1.34
N GLY A 52 -19.95 5.84 -0.88
CA GLY A 52 -21.15 5.43 -1.63
C GLY A 52 -20.95 4.27 -2.60
N SER A 53 -19.73 3.76 -2.75
CA SER A 53 -19.44 2.61 -3.62
C SER A 53 -18.31 1.76 -3.07
N ALA A 54 -18.39 0.44 -3.29
CA ALA A 54 -17.27 -0.45 -3.05
C ALA A 54 -16.14 -0.19 -4.05
N LEU A 55 -14.91 -0.51 -3.65
CA LEU A 55 -13.75 -0.46 -4.54
C LEU A 55 -13.82 -1.58 -5.58
N LEU A 56 -13.38 -1.32 -6.79
CA LEU A 56 -13.25 -2.33 -7.83
C LEU A 56 -12.18 -3.37 -7.42
N ASP A 57 -12.43 -4.63 -7.72
CA ASP A 57 -11.47 -5.72 -7.42
C ASP A 57 -10.11 -5.48 -8.05
N LEU A 58 -10.08 -4.92 -9.28
CA LEU A 58 -8.84 -4.56 -9.95
C LEU A 58 -8.05 -3.52 -9.15
N HIS A 59 -8.71 -2.49 -8.65
CA HIS A 59 -8.06 -1.46 -7.83
C HIS A 59 -7.55 -2.01 -6.50
N CYS A 60 -8.26 -2.97 -5.90
CA CYS A 60 -7.75 -3.67 -4.71
C CYS A 60 -6.49 -4.50 -5.03
N GLN A 61 -6.44 -5.14 -6.19
CA GLN A 61 -5.24 -5.84 -6.64
C GLN A 61 -4.06 -4.89 -6.87
N ASP A 62 -4.31 -3.75 -7.49
CA ASP A 62 -3.30 -2.73 -7.77
C ASP A 62 -2.75 -2.11 -6.47
N LEU A 63 -3.60 -1.82 -5.49
CA LEU A 63 -3.20 -1.32 -4.17
C LEU A 63 -2.33 -2.33 -3.41
N GLY A 64 -2.65 -3.62 -3.51
CA GLY A 64 -1.88 -4.70 -2.91
C GLY A 64 -0.54 -4.98 -3.62
N ASN A 65 -0.37 -4.54 -4.86
CA ASN A 65 0.79 -4.83 -5.67
C ASN A 65 2.00 -3.95 -5.32
N ALA A 66 2.99 -4.52 -4.64
CA ALA A 66 4.19 -3.81 -4.20
C ALA A 66 5.04 -3.24 -5.35
N VAL A 67 4.93 -3.81 -6.55
CA VAL A 67 5.71 -3.40 -7.73
C VAL A 67 4.90 -2.61 -8.76
N HIS A 68 3.66 -2.26 -8.43
CA HIS A 68 2.81 -1.47 -9.32
C HIS A 68 3.50 -0.16 -9.71
N PRO A 69 3.53 0.22 -11.00
CA PRO A 69 4.04 1.52 -11.42
C PRO A 69 3.19 2.65 -10.88
N SER A 70 3.70 3.88 -10.93
CA SER A 70 2.87 5.06 -10.65
C SER A 70 1.72 5.10 -11.65
N HIS A 71 0.52 5.28 -11.15
CA HIS A 71 -0.70 5.21 -11.92
C HIS A 71 -1.77 6.12 -11.33
N TYR A 72 -2.59 6.67 -12.19
CA TYR A 72 -3.81 7.38 -11.84
C TYR A 72 -4.95 6.79 -12.64
N ASP A 73 -6.00 6.40 -11.96
CA ASP A 73 -7.25 5.98 -12.57
C ASP A 73 -8.43 6.68 -11.89
N PHE A 74 -9.51 6.83 -12.62
CA PHE A 74 -10.70 7.47 -12.09
C PHE A 74 -11.94 6.67 -12.45
N THR A 75 -12.85 6.63 -11.52
CA THR A 75 -14.20 6.12 -11.73
C THR A 75 -15.20 7.29 -11.70
N SER A 76 -16.46 7.03 -11.89
CA SER A 76 -17.49 8.06 -11.70
C SER A 76 -17.73 8.42 -10.22
N ILE A 77 -17.11 7.73 -9.28
CA ILE A 77 -17.40 7.82 -7.85
C ILE A 77 -16.15 8.15 -7.03
N TYR A 78 -15.00 7.58 -7.38
CA TYR A 78 -13.74 7.81 -6.67
C TYR A 78 -12.54 7.80 -7.63
N ASP A 79 -11.45 8.36 -7.18
CA ASP A 79 -10.16 8.36 -7.87
C ASP A 79 -9.20 7.37 -7.20
N LEU A 80 -8.39 6.66 -8.00
CA LEU A 80 -7.28 5.85 -7.53
C LEU A 80 -5.96 6.51 -7.93
N ILE A 81 -5.10 6.75 -6.97
CA ILE A 81 -3.76 7.28 -7.19
C ILE A 81 -2.74 6.30 -6.61
N ILE A 82 -1.85 5.80 -7.44
CA ILE A 82 -0.68 5.03 -7.00
C ILE A 82 0.57 5.81 -7.38
N PHE A 83 1.43 6.06 -6.42
CA PHE A 83 2.72 6.70 -6.68
C PHE A 83 3.85 5.94 -5.98
N ARG A 84 5.02 6.03 -6.55
CA ARG A 84 6.22 5.44 -5.95
C ARG A 84 7.00 6.49 -5.20
N ARG A 85 7.35 6.17 -3.96
CA ARG A 85 8.28 6.95 -3.15
C ARG A 85 9.60 6.19 -2.97
N LEU A 86 10.63 6.89 -2.65
CA LEU A 86 11.89 6.24 -2.23
C LEU A 86 11.66 5.47 -0.92
N ALA A 87 12.30 4.32 -0.81
CA ALA A 87 12.31 3.59 0.44
C ALA A 87 13.09 4.37 1.50
N THR A 88 12.64 4.27 2.72
CA THR A 88 13.38 4.81 3.86
C THR A 88 14.65 4.00 4.12
N PRO A 89 15.65 4.55 4.82
CA PRO A 89 16.84 3.78 5.20
C PRO A 89 16.53 2.51 6.00
N ALA A 90 15.46 2.52 6.80
CA ALA A 90 15.03 1.35 7.57
C ALA A 90 14.48 0.25 6.65
N GLU A 91 13.62 0.60 5.69
CA GLU A 91 13.10 -0.35 4.70
C GLU A 91 14.20 -0.94 3.82
N THR A 92 15.14 -0.10 3.37
CA THR A 92 16.28 -0.58 2.58
C THR A 92 17.16 -1.56 3.36
N ARG A 93 17.35 -1.31 4.66
CA ARG A 93 18.11 -2.22 5.54
C ARG A 93 17.37 -3.53 5.73
N ALA A 94 16.06 -3.49 6.00
CA ALA A 94 15.25 -4.70 6.15
C ALA A 94 15.23 -5.57 4.88
N GLU A 95 15.20 -4.95 3.70
CA GLU A 95 15.35 -5.67 2.43
C GLU A 95 16.71 -6.37 2.30
N ALA A 96 17.80 -5.67 2.61
CA ALA A 96 19.13 -6.23 2.54
C ALA A 96 19.33 -7.40 3.53
N GLU A 97 18.77 -7.28 4.73
CA GLU A 97 18.79 -8.36 5.74
C GLU A 97 17.96 -9.57 5.27
N HIS A 98 16.80 -9.33 4.66
CA HIS A 98 15.97 -10.39 4.10
C HIS A 98 16.67 -11.10 2.92
N GLU A 99 17.26 -10.35 2.00
CA GLU A 99 18.05 -10.92 0.88
C GLU A 99 19.22 -11.77 1.39
N ALA A 100 19.94 -11.27 2.39
CA ALA A 100 21.05 -12.01 3.00
C ALA A 100 20.58 -13.31 3.68
N ALA A 101 19.44 -13.28 4.37
CA ALA A 101 18.84 -14.45 4.99
C ALA A 101 18.39 -15.49 3.95
N VAL A 102 17.78 -15.05 2.84
CA VAL A 102 17.38 -15.91 1.73
C VAL A 102 18.59 -16.52 1.03
N GLU A 103 19.66 -15.75 0.80
CA GLU A 103 20.91 -16.28 0.23
C GLU A 103 21.55 -17.32 1.16
N ALA A 104 21.58 -17.06 2.47
CA ALA A 104 22.12 -18.01 3.46
C ALA A 104 21.30 -19.32 3.49
N TYR A 105 19.97 -19.24 3.39
CA TYR A 105 19.11 -20.42 3.32
C TYR A 105 19.33 -21.24 2.06
N HIS A 106 19.49 -20.59 0.90
CA HIS A 106 19.76 -21.28 -0.38
C HIS A 106 21.19 -21.81 -0.49
N GLY A 107 22.14 -21.25 0.24
CA GLY A 107 23.51 -21.76 0.31
C GLY A 107 23.66 -23.11 1.01
N GLN A 108 22.62 -23.55 1.73
CA GLN A 108 22.62 -24.81 2.49
C GLN A 108 22.01 -26.02 1.74
N GLY A 109 21.69 -25.93 0.45
CA GLY A 109 21.21 -27.09 -0.32
C GLY A 109 20.25 -26.81 -1.47
N GLY A 110 20.02 -25.59 -1.84
CA GLY A 110 19.15 -25.21 -2.98
C GLY A 110 19.91 -25.12 -4.30
N GLN A 111 19.27 -25.53 -5.42
CA GLN A 111 19.85 -25.34 -6.75
C GLN A 111 20.16 -23.86 -7.00
N PRO A 112 21.31 -23.53 -7.62
CA PRO A 112 21.68 -22.17 -7.91
C PRO A 112 20.65 -21.53 -8.86
N ARG A 113 19.91 -20.55 -8.41
CA ARG A 113 19.12 -19.69 -9.28
C ARG A 113 20.08 -18.91 -10.17
N ILE A 114 19.94 -19.07 -11.48
CA ILE A 114 20.66 -18.25 -12.45
C ILE A 114 20.29 -16.80 -12.19
N LYS A 115 21.22 -16.02 -11.64
CA LYS A 115 21.05 -14.56 -11.52
C LYS A 115 20.95 -14.00 -12.94
N PRO A 116 19.90 -13.24 -13.29
CA PRO A 116 19.83 -12.60 -14.58
C PRO A 116 21.02 -11.64 -14.72
N ARG A 117 21.95 -11.97 -15.59
CA ARG A 117 23.05 -11.09 -15.98
C ARG A 117 22.49 -10.03 -16.90
N GLY A 118 22.48 -8.79 -16.50
CA GLY A 118 22.29 -7.67 -17.42
C GLY A 118 21.44 -6.54 -16.87
N GLY A 119 21.74 -5.37 -17.25
CA GLY A 119 21.15 -4.03 -17.23
C GLY A 119 19.97 -3.67 -16.33
N LEU A 120 19.04 -4.57 -16.06
CA LEU A 120 17.93 -4.35 -15.13
C LEU A 120 18.40 -4.25 -13.67
N ALA A 121 19.47 -4.93 -13.27
CA ALA A 121 20.02 -4.87 -11.91
C ALA A 121 20.54 -3.47 -11.54
N ALA A 122 20.89 -2.63 -12.52
CA ALA A 122 21.32 -1.26 -12.28
C ALA A 122 20.12 -0.31 -12.00
N PHE A 123 18.95 -0.59 -12.57
CA PHE A 123 17.73 0.17 -12.31
C PHE A 123 17.07 -0.19 -10.97
N ASN A 124 17.31 -1.38 -10.45
CA ASN A 124 16.76 -1.83 -9.15
C ASN A 124 17.52 -1.30 -7.93
N ARG A 125 18.54 -0.46 -8.11
CA ARG A 125 19.29 0.12 -6.98
C ARG A 125 18.56 1.26 -6.28
N ILE A 126 17.50 1.80 -6.84
CA ILE A 126 16.63 2.76 -6.16
C ILE A 126 15.48 1.97 -5.57
N SER A 127 15.62 1.59 -4.31
CA SER A 127 14.52 0.99 -3.57
C SER A 127 13.37 1.99 -3.50
N SER A 128 12.20 1.59 -3.99
CA SER A 128 11.01 2.43 -4.01
C SER A 128 9.78 1.65 -3.58
N ARG A 129 8.84 2.34 -2.98
CA ARG A 129 7.57 1.78 -2.48
C ARG A 129 6.41 2.41 -3.23
N ALA A 130 5.44 1.61 -3.64
CA ALA A 130 4.18 2.12 -4.13
C ALA A 130 3.30 2.53 -2.94
N VAL A 131 2.63 3.65 -3.08
CA VAL A 131 1.63 4.16 -2.12
C VAL A 131 0.35 4.37 -2.91
N GLY A 132 -0.75 3.79 -2.44
CA GLY A 132 -2.07 3.95 -3.05
C GLY A 132 -2.93 4.88 -2.20
N MET A 133 -3.77 5.67 -2.87
CA MET A 133 -4.77 6.56 -2.27
C MET A 133 -6.08 6.42 -3.05
N ILE A 134 -7.17 6.51 -2.35
CA ILE A 134 -8.53 6.49 -2.87
C ILE A 134 -9.33 7.63 -2.25
#